data_76b7b63c9306f4db89adcb4c754ba1b3
#
_entry.id   76b7b63c9306f4db89adcb4c754ba1b3
#
_cell.length_a   1.000
_cell.length_b   1.000
_cell.length_c   1.000
_cell.angle_alpha   90.00
_cell.angle_beta   90.00
_cell.angle_gamma   90.00
#
_symmetry.space_group_name_H-M   'P 1'
#
loop_
_entity.id
_entity.type
_entity.pdbx_description
1 polymer ?
#
loop_
_entity_poly.entity_id
_entity_poly.type
_entity_poly.pdbx_seq_one_letter_code
_entity_poly.pdbx_strand_id
1 'polypeptide(L)'
;AGNNKVLVTDGSGNLSPVSIGSAGQSLKVNSGANGFEFGTISTGTFSIHAIDHYNYKTQVTSGSANVDYVDISGGNYVQFQPTSTNDIIFFSYCTSIENPSSDRGCDIYLMMKAGSASIGSGDTKLDYSGRHATYSGTGGNYMIVSKNLMLPCTSLSTSTTYYVEVAGGNYNTGGNRFNVDITSSQSGDYREQNLNMIHFKA
;
A
#
# COMPACT_ATOMS: atom_id res chain seq x y z
N ALA A 1 38.66 -30.08 -29.65
CA ALA A 1 37.31 -29.70 -29.19
C ALA A 1 37.48 -28.87 -27.93
N GLY A 2 37.11 -27.59 -27.99
CA GLY A 2 37.17 -26.74 -26.82
C GLY A 2 36.17 -27.26 -25.78
N ASN A 3 36.67 -27.50 -24.58
CA ASN A 3 35.84 -27.83 -23.43
C ASN A 3 34.87 -26.64 -23.16
N ASN A 4 33.72 -26.94 -22.59
CA ASN A 4 32.73 -25.93 -22.22
C ASN A 4 31.86 -25.38 -23.37
N LYS A 5 31.22 -26.27 -24.13
CA LYS A 5 30.23 -25.91 -25.14
C LYS A 5 28.96 -26.75 -24.98
N VAL A 6 27.84 -26.14 -25.24
CA VAL A 6 26.53 -26.82 -25.37
C VAL A 6 26.30 -27.04 -26.85
N LEU A 7 25.96 -28.26 -27.25
CA LEU A 7 25.56 -28.56 -28.61
C LEU A 7 24.07 -28.32 -28.79
N VAL A 8 23.71 -27.51 -29.74
CA VAL A 8 22.32 -27.23 -30.15
C VAL A 8 22.17 -27.54 -31.64
N THR A 9 20.95 -27.78 -32.09
CA THR A 9 20.67 -27.88 -33.54
C THR A 9 20.34 -26.51 -34.08
N ASP A 10 20.88 -26.17 -35.27
CA ASP A 10 20.44 -25.02 -36.03
C ASP A 10 19.08 -25.30 -36.74
N GLY A 11 18.52 -24.30 -37.44
CA GLY A 11 17.26 -24.42 -38.15
C GLY A 11 17.27 -25.45 -39.32
N SER A 12 18.44 -26.00 -39.68
CA SER A 12 18.64 -27.05 -40.68
C SER A 12 18.90 -28.42 -40.05
N GLY A 13 18.87 -28.51 -38.70
CA GLY A 13 19.11 -29.75 -37.99
C GLY A 13 20.59 -30.10 -37.76
N ASN A 14 21.54 -29.22 -38.15
CA ASN A 14 22.97 -29.47 -37.94
C ASN A 14 23.36 -29.13 -36.48
N LEU A 15 24.31 -29.88 -35.94
CA LEU A 15 24.85 -29.60 -34.61
C LEU A 15 25.74 -28.34 -34.63
N SER A 16 25.40 -27.37 -33.84
CA SER A 16 26.16 -26.14 -33.67
C SER A 16 26.59 -25.95 -32.18
N PRO A 17 27.87 -25.67 -31.93
CA PRO A 17 28.37 -25.50 -30.58
C PRO A 17 28.10 -24.05 -30.10
N VAL A 18 27.38 -23.90 -29.00
CA VAL A 18 27.24 -22.64 -28.27
C VAL A 18 28.23 -22.65 -27.12
N SER A 19 29.09 -21.63 -27.02
CA SER A 19 30.00 -21.47 -25.88
C SER A 19 29.20 -21.24 -24.62
N ILE A 20 29.57 -21.93 -23.52
CA ILE A 20 28.92 -21.67 -22.24
C ILE A 20 29.18 -20.22 -21.81
N GLY A 21 28.19 -19.62 -21.18
CA GLY A 21 28.28 -18.27 -20.64
C GLY A 21 29.12 -18.15 -19.40
N SER A 22 29.11 -16.97 -18.82
CA SER A 22 29.72 -16.69 -17.52
C SER A 22 28.84 -17.19 -16.37
N ALA A 23 29.41 -17.24 -15.16
CA ALA A 23 28.64 -17.56 -13.96
C ALA A 23 27.41 -16.64 -13.81
N GLY A 24 26.27 -17.21 -13.47
CA GLY A 24 24.99 -16.49 -13.35
C GLY A 24 24.21 -16.32 -14.66
N GLN A 25 24.71 -16.83 -15.80
CA GLN A 25 23.99 -16.88 -17.07
C GLN A 25 23.31 -18.24 -17.28
N SER A 26 22.16 -18.21 -17.94
CA SER A 26 21.42 -19.40 -18.35
C SER A 26 21.29 -19.46 -19.87
N LEU A 27 21.20 -20.68 -20.40
CA LEU A 27 20.87 -20.90 -21.82
C LEU A 27 19.42 -20.45 -22.06
N LYS A 28 19.21 -19.54 -22.98
CA LYS A 28 17.89 -19.00 -23.34
C LYS A 28 17.76 -18.90 -24.85
N VAL A 29 16.54 -18.79 -25.33
CA VAL A 29 16.27 -18.45 -26.75
C VAL A 29 16.74 -17.01 -26.98
N ASN A 30 17.44 -16.75 -28.05
CA ASN A 30 17.90 -15.40 -28.43
C ASN A 30 16.71 -14.51 -28.82
N SER A 31 16.94 -13.20 -28.91
CA SER A 31 15.91 -12.20 -29.22
C SER A 31 15.26 -12.39 -30.62
N GLY A 32 15.94 -13.05 -31.54
CA GLY A 32 15.42 -13.37 -32.88
C GLY A 32 14.59 -14.65 -32.92
N ALA A 33 14.42 -15.37 -31.82
CA ALA A 33 13.73 -16.65 -31.71
C ALA A 33 14.23 -17.74 -32.69
N ASN A 34 15.46 -17.62 -33.15
CA ASN A 34 16.06 -18.50 -34.17
C ASN A 34 17.30 -19.26 -33.66
N GLY A 35 17.57 -19.22 -32.38
CA GLY A 35 18.72 -19.90 -31.78
C GLY A 35 18.78 -19.75 -30.29
N PHE A 36 19.86 -20.24 -29.69
CA PHE A 36 20.11 -20.18 -28.28
C PHE A 36 21.33 -19.30 -27.95
N GLU A 37 21.27 -18.61 -26.85
CA GLU A 37 22.39 -17.84 -26.29
C GLU A 37 22.45 -18.01 -24.78
N PHE A 38 23.64 -17.80 -24.19
CA PHE A 38 23.72 -17.61 -22.73
C PHE A 38 23.50 -16.15 -22.40
N GLY A 39 22.61 -15.90 -21.50
CA GLY A 39 22.32 -14.55 -21.01
C GLY A 39 21.82 -14.56 -19.58
N THR A 40 21.92 -13.42 -18.94
CA THR A 40 21.36 -13.22 -17.60
C THR A 40 19.83 -13.36 -17.70
N ILE A 41 19.26 -14.23 -16.87
CA ILE A 41 17.82 -14.21 -16.65
C ILE A 41 17.58 -13.00 -15.79
N SER A 42 16.89 -12.00 -16.33
CA SER A 42 16.31 -10.94 -15.51
C SER A 42 15.14 -11.57 -14.75
N THR A 43 15.41 -12.18 -13.63
CA THR A 43 14.38 -12.38 -12.62
C THR A 43 14.08 -10.98 -12.13
N GLY A 44 12.87 -10.48 -12.38
CA GLY A 44 12.43 -9.22 -11.80
C GLY A 44 12.55 -9.33 -10.27
N THR A 45 13.65 -8.88 -9.74
CA THR A 45 13.92 -8.88 -8.31
C THR A 45 13.34 -7.60 -7.77
N PHE A 46 12.18 -7.69 -7.12
CA PHE A 46 11.75 -6.60 -6.26
C PHE A 46 12.74 -6.47 -5.11
N SER A 47 13.23 -5.27 -4.89
CA SER A 47 14.02 -4.91 -3.72
C SER A 47 13.24 -3.90 -2.88
N ILE A 48 13.41 -3.95 -1.56
CA ILE A 48 12.86 -2.91 -0.69
C ILE A 48 13.68 -1.65 -0.93
N HIS A 49 12.99 -0.60 -1.39
CA HIS A 49 13.58 0.72 -1.63
C HIS A 49 13.47 1.62 -0.40
N ALA A 50 12.29 1.64 0.23
CA ALA A 50 12.03 2.43 1.43
C ALA A 50 11.00 1.75 2.34
N ILE A 51 11.09 2.05 3.62
CA ILE A 51 10.07 1.74 4.63
C ILE A 51 9.78 3.04 5.36
N ASP A 52 8.52 3.36 5.54
CA ASP A 52 8.07 4.52 6.30
C ASP A 52 6.86 4.13 7.15
N HIS A 53 6.65 4.82 8.26
CA HIS A 53 5.50 4.55 9.13
C HIS A 53 5.21 5.74 10.04
N TYR A 54 3.97 5.82 10.52
CA TYR A 54 3.62 6.63 11.66
C TYR A 54 2.68 5.91 12.62
N ASN A 55 2.69 6.35 13.87
CA ASN A 55 1.72 5.97 14.90
C ASN A 55 1.09 7.25 15.47
N TYR A 56 -0.23 7.25 15.64
CA TYR A 56 -0.96 8.36 16.22
C TYR A 56 -1.96 7.87 17.26
N LYS A 57 -1.92 8.46 18.46
CA LYS A 57 -2.66 7.96 19.63
C LYS A 57 -3.82 8.85 20.07
N THR A 58 -3.89 10.08 19.56
CA THR A 58 -4.89 11.02 20.02
C THR A 58 -6.27 10.67 19.45
N GLN A 59 -7.27 10.59 20.33
CA GLN A 59 -8.65 10.44 19.91
C GLN A 59 -9.10 11.64 19.10
N VAL A 60 -9.74 11.38 17.97
CA VAL A 60 -10.38 12.39 17.13
C VAL A 60 -11.88 12.17 17.18
N THR A 61 -12.65 13.23 17.44
CA THR A 61 -14.11 13.21 17.38
C THR A 61 -14.56 14.04 16.20
N SER A 62 -15.38 13.45 15.35
CA SER A 62 -15.95 14.18 14.22
C SER A 62 -17.06 15.11 14.70
N GLY A 63 -16.98 16.39 14.31
CA GLY A 63 -17.95 17.40 14.74
C GLY A 63 -19.22 17.47 13.89
N SER A 64 -19.21 16.99 12.65
CA SER A 64 -20.26 17.21 11.65
C SER A 64 -20.80 15.91 11.05
N ALA A 65 -22.07 15.93 10.64
CA ALA A 65 -22.70 14.85 9.91
C ALA A 65 -22.30 14.91 8.43
N ASN A 66 -22.34 13.76 7.74
CA ASN A 66 -22.11 13.64 6.28
C ASN A 66 -20.81 14.31 5.81
N VAL A 67 -19.71 14.04 6.50
CA VAL A 67 -18.39 14.56 6.17
C VAL A 67 -17.59 13.46 5.49
N ASP A 68 -17.15 13.73 4.27
CA ASP A 68 -16.33 12.79 3.48
C ASP A 68 -14.86 12.70 3.91
N TYR A 69 -14.43 13.60 4.77
CA TYR A 69 -13.06 13.63 5.26
C TYR A 69 -12.99 14.16 6.70
N VAL A 70 -12.34 13.40 7.53
CA VAL A 70 -11.93 13.78 8.88
C VAL A 70 -10.45 13.41 9.02
N ASP A 71 -9.60 14.38 9.31
CA ASP A 71 -8.20 14.09 9.66
C ASP A 71 -8.17 13.33 10.99
N ILE A 72 -7.91 12.04 10.92
CA ILE A 72 -7.76 11.16 12.08
C ILE A 72 -6.29 10.79 12.33
N SER A 73 -5.40 11.27 11.50
CA SER A 73 -3.95 11.08 11.58
C SER A 73 -3.25 12.18 12.40
N GLY A 74 -3.95 13.30 12.65
CA GLY A 74 -3.38 14.48 13.28
C GLY A 74 -2.30 15.15 12.42
N GLY A 75 -2.43 15.06 11.11
CA GLY A 75 -1.46 15.58 10.14
C GLY A 75 -0.23 14.68 9.92
N ASN A 76 -0.22 13.45 10.48
CA ASN A 76 0.83 12.49 10.20
C ASN A 76 0.57 11.76 8.90
N TYR A 77 1.63 11.47 8.16
CA TYR A 77 1.59 10.80 6.87
C TYR A 77 2.83 9.93 6.67
N VAL A 78 2.75 8.99 5.74
CA VAL A 78 3.91 8.37 5.10
C VAL A 78 4.10 8.99 3.72
N GLN A 79 5.32 8.97 3.19
CA GLN A 79 5.61 9.53 1.88
C GLN A 79 6.44 8.61 1.02
N PHE A 80 6.23 8.66 -0.30
CA PHE A 80 7.03 7.93 -1.27
C PHE A 80 7.15 8.70 -2.59
N GLN A 81 8.18 8.41 -3.34
CA GLN A 81 8.33 8.82 -4.72
C GLN A 81 8.69 7.58 -5.54
N PRO A 82 7.87 7.19 -6.53
CA PRO A 82 8.20 6.06 -7.39
C PRO A 82 9.52 6.28 -8.11
N THR A 83 10.33 5.25 -8.23
CA THR A 83 11.56 5.28 -9.03
C THR A 83 11.32 4.75 -10.44
N SER A 84 10.27 3.95 -10.60
CA SER A 84 9.81 3.32 -11.83
C SER A 84 8.29 3.16 -11.83
N THR A 85 7.68 3.14 -13.00
CA THR A 85 6.25 2.79 -13.16
C THR A 85 5.95 1.33 -12.82
N ASN A 86 6.97 0.49 -12.68
CA ASN A 86 6.84 -0.91 -12.28
C ASN A 86 6.96 -1.10 -10.75
N ASP A 87 7.24 -0.04 -9.99
CA ASP A 87 7.30 -0.10 -8.54
C ASP A 87 5.94 -0.45 -7.95
N ILE A 88 5.96 -1.05 -6.77
CA ILE A 88 4.76 -1.38 -5.99
C ILE A 88 4.92 -0.80 -4.59
N ILE A 89 3.89 -0.12 -4.10
CA ILE A 89 3.82 0.35 -2.72
C ILE A 89 2.83 -0.52 -1.96
N PHE A 90 3.28 -1.08 -0.87
CA PHE A 90 2.43 -1.81 0.07
C PHE A 90 2.11 -0.94 1.26
N PHE A 91 0.83 -0.85 1.61
CA PHE A 91 0.35 -0.19 2.81
C PHE A 91 -0.33 -1.20 3.73
N SER A 92 -0.09 -1.04 5.02
CA SER A 92 -0.82 -1.73 6.08
C SER A 92 -1.24 -0.71 7.12
N TYR A 93 -2.54 -0.61 7.39
CA TYR A 93 -3.04 0.34 8.38
C TYR A 93 -4.05 -0.28 9.34
N CYS A 94 -4.12 0.30 10.51
CA CYS A 94 -5.06 -0.09 11.56
C CYS A 94 -5.53 1.16 12.31
N THR A 95 -6.81 1.23 12.64
CA THR A 95 -7.39 2.24 13.51
C THR A 95 -8.55 1.66 14.30
N SER A 96 -8.87 2.25 15.43
CA SER A 96 -10.07 1.93 16.22
C SER A 96 -11.13 3.01 16.01
N ILE A 97 -12.38 2.59 15.98
CA ILE A 97 -13.54 3.46 15.84
C ILE A 97 -14.56 3.18 16.93
N GLU A 98 -15.29 4.22 17.33
CA GLU A 98 -16.44 4.13 18.21
C GLU A 98 -17.61 4.91 17.61
N ASN A 99 -18.75 4.24 17.52
CA ASN A 99 -20.01 4.85 17.16
C ASN A 99 -20.87 5.02 18.43
N PRO A 100 -21.01 6.23 18.97
CA PRO A 100 -21.69 6.43 20.26
C PRO A 100 -23.22 6.32 20.19
N SER A 101 -23.82 6.07 19.05
CA SER A 101 -25.27 5.84 18.93
C SER A 101 -25.66 4.99 17.75
N SER A 102 -26.88 4.41 17.78
CA SER A 102 -27.40 3.34 16.92
C SER A 102 -27.54 3.68 15.47
N ASP A 103 -27.47 4.76 14.89
CA ASP A 103 -27.66 5.05 13.46
C ASP A 103 -26.45 5.76 12.83
N ARG A 104 -25.28 5.49 13.35
CA ARG A 104 -24.07 6.13 12.90
C ARG A 104 -23.19 5.15 12.14
N GLY A 105 -22.72 5.60 11.01
CA GLY A 105 -21.66 4.93 10.24
C GLY A 105 -20.45 5.83 10.17
N CYS A 106 -19.29 5.22 10.16
CA CYS A 106 -18.06 5.89 9.77
C CYS A 106 -17.40 5.10 8.66
N ASP A 107 -16.66 5.80 7.87
CA ASP A 107 -15.85 5.27 6.80
C ASP A 107 -14.38 5.45 7.15
N ILE A 108 -13.52 4.52 6.76
CA ILE A 108 -12.07 4.66 6.87
C ILE A 108 -11.49 4.60 5.47
N TYR A 109 -10.61 5.53 5.17
CA TYR A 109 -9.97 5.68 3.88
C TYR A 109 -8.46 5.68 4.02
N LEU A 110 -7.79 5.23 2.99
CA LEU A 110 -6.41 5.60 2.74
C LEU A 110 -6.42 6.72 1.69
N MET A 111 -5.94 7.90 2.06
CA MET A 111 -5.96 9.11 1.24
C MET A 111 -4.57 9.42 0.73
N MET A 112 -4.47 9.87 -0.52
CA MET A 112 -3.20 10.24 -1.15
C MET A 112 -3.27 11.59 -1.81
N LYS A 113 -2.21 12.38 -1.65
CA LYS A 113 -1.99 13.66 -2.34
C LYS A 113 -0.63 13.72 -3.00
N ALA A 114 -0.59 14.24 -4.20
CA ALA A 114 0.63 14.52 -4.94
C ALA A 114 1.23 15.89 -4.55
N GLY A 115 2.52 15.93 -4.28
CA GLY A 115 3.30 17.16 -4.12
C GLY A 115 3.07 17.96 -2.84
N SER A 116 2.20 17.53 -1.92
CA SER A 116 1.90 18.26 -0.68
C SER A 116 1.42 17.34 0.43
N ALA A 117 1.88 17.59 1.65
CA ALA A 117 1.45 16.89 2.85
C ALA A 117 0.08 17.36 3.40
N SER A 118 -0.49 18.44 2.88
CA SER A 118 -1.80 18.94 3.33
C SER A 118 -2.92 18.19 2.61
N ILE A 119 -3.27 17.00 3.09
CA ILE A 119 -4.31 16.14 2.54
C ILE A 119 -5.69 16.66 2.96
N GLY A 120 -6.70 16.50 2.11
CA GLY A 120 -8.06 16.96 2.38
C GLY A 120 -9.12 16.22 1.55
N SER A 121 -10.37 16.59 1.70
CA SER A 121 -11.55 15.92 1.12
C SER A 121 -11.54 15.77 -0.41
N GLY A 122 -10.82 16.66 -1.12
CA GLY A 122 -10.71 16.63 -2.59
C GLY A 122 -9.60 15.73 -3.13
N ASP A 123 -8.78 15.13 -2.27
CA ASP A 123 -7.65 14.33 -2.67
C ASP A 123 -8.05 12.88 -3.00
N THR A 124 -7.11 12.11 -3.53
CA THR A 124 -7.39 10.76 -4.03
C THR A 124 -7.63 9.76 -2.91
N LYS A 125 -8.78 9.11 -2.90
CA LYS A 125 -9.06 7.93 -2.07
C LYS A 125 -8.44 6.71 -2.72
N LEU A 126 -7.38 6.15 -2.11
CA LEU A 126 -6.72 4.94 -2.60
C LEU A 126 -7.50 3.68 -2.25
N ASP A 127 -8.10 3.68 -1.09
CA ASP A 127 -8.85 2.56 -0.57
C ASP A 127 -10.03 3.06 0.27
N TYR A 128 -11.09 2.26 0.25
CA TYR A 128 -12.30 2.49 1.01
C TYR A 128 -12.62 1.20 1.78
N SER A 129 -12.52 1.26 3.10
CA SER A 129 -12.76 0.06 3.92
C SER A 129 -14.23 -0.37 3.98
N GLY A 130 -15.11 0.43 3.37
CA GLY A 130 -16.54 0.26 3.51
C GLY A 130 -17.09 0.99 4.74
N ARG A 131 -18.40 1.10 4.79
CA ARG A 131 -19.10 1.70 5.92
C ARG A 131 -19.10 0.76 7.11
N HIS A 132 -18.56 1.23 8.22
CA HIS A 132 -18.64 0.55 9.50
C HIS A 132 -19.82 1.14 10.28
N ALA A 133 -20.93 0.43 10.31
CA ALA A 133 -22.10 0.77 11.10
C ALA A 133 -22.20 -0.22 12.26
N THR A 134 -22.30 0.29 13.47
CA THR A 134 -22.60 -0.54 14.63
C THR A 134 -24.08 -0.40 14.96
N TYR A 135 -24.77 -1.52 14.90
CA TYR A 135 -26.19 -1.61 15.25
C TYR A 135 -26.31 -2.06 16.72
N SER A 136 -26.43 -1.13 17.66
CA SER A 136 -26.94 -1.50 18.99
C SER A 136 -27.58 -0.31 19.68
N GLY A 137 -28.71 -0.52 20.28
CA GLY A 137 -29.51 0.48 20.99
C GLY A 137 -28.92 0.93 22.34
N THR A 138 -27.70 0.55 22.67
CA THR A 138 -26.96 0.97 23.89
C THR A 138 -25.57 1.38 23.46
N GLY A 139 -25.20 2.64 23.72
CA GLY A 139 -23.97 3.28 23.23
C GLY A 139 -22.68 2.51 23.50
N GLY A 140 -21.66 2.83 22.70
CA GLY A 140 -20.30 2.35 22.91
C GLY A 140 -19.93 1.09 22.14
N ASN A 141 -20.23 1.02 20.84
CA ASN A 141 -19.73 -0.06 20.01
C ASN A 141 -18.38 0.32 19.39
N TYR A 142 -17.39 -0.45 19.77
CA TYR A 142 -16.01 -0.31 19.33
C TYR A 142 -15.68 -1.31 18.24
N MET A 143 -14.90 -0.89 17.27
CA MET A 143 -14.41 -1.76 16.20
C MET A 143 -12.95 -1.41 15.88
N ILE A 144 -12.18 -2.44 15.56
CA ILE A 144 -10.86 -2.25 14.92
C ILE A 144 -11.04 -2.43 13.43
N VAL A 145 -10.55 -1.47 12.66
CA VAL A 145 -10.43 -1.55 11.21
C VAL A 145 -8.96 -1.75 10.88
N SER A 146 -8.65 -2.85 10.25
CA SER A 146 -7.30 -3.16 9.76
C SER A 146 -7.37 -3.59 8.31
N LYS A 147 -6.48 -3.06 7.48
CA LYS A 147 -6.47 -3.34 6.06
C LYS A 147 -5.08 -3.24 5.45
N ASN A 148 -4.90 -3.94 4.32
CA ASN A 148 -3.70 -3.89 3.50
C ASN A 148 -4.09 -3.49 2.09
N LEU A 149 -3.23 -2.72 1.43
CA LEU A 149 -3.37 -2.29 0.04
C LEU A 149 -2.03 -2.42 -0.68
N MET A 150 -2.07 -2.94 -1.90
CA MET A 150 -0.96 -2.87 -2.85
C MET A 150 -1.31 -1.85 -3.94
N LEU A 151 -0.47 -0.83 -4.08
CA LEU A 151 -0.60 0.24 -5.08
C LEU A 151 0.48 0.07 -6.14
N PRO A 152 0.13 -0.37 -7.38
CA PRO A 152 1.04 -0.32 -8.50
C PRO A 152 1.30 1.12 -8.93
N CYS A 153 2.55 1.48 -9.22
CA CYS A 153 2.92 2.84 -9.62
C CYS A 153 2.74 3.13 -11.11
N THR A 154 2.01 2.30 -11.85
CA THR A 154 1.86 2.38 -13.31
C THR A 154 1.30 3.71 -13.83
N SER A 155 0.48 4.40 -13.02
CA SER A 155 -0.11 5.69 -13.35
C SER A 155 0.47 6.86 -12.55
N LEU A 156 1.48 6.62 -11.74
CA LEU A 156 2.10 7.63 -10.89
C LEU A 156 3.33 8.24 -11.57
N SER A 157 3.57 9.51 -11.29
CA SER A 157 4.77 10.22 -11.77
C SER A 157 5.99 9.82 -10.94
N THR A 158 7.09 9.47 -11.61
CA THR A 158 8.37 9.18 -10.96
C THR A 158 9.12 10.43 -10.47
N SER A 159 8.62 11.62 -10.82
CA SER A 159 9.19 12.91 -10.39
C SER A 159 8.38 13.60 -9.29
N THR A 160 7.35 12.94 -8.77
CA THR A 160 6.44 13.51 -7.77
C THR A 160 6.48 12.73 -6.47
N THR A 161 6.61 13.43 -5.34
CA THR A 161 6.43 12.84 -4.01
C THR A 161 4.93 12.75 -3.71
N TYR A 162 4.49 11.61 -3.24
CA TYR A 162 3.12 11.34 -2.81
C TYR A 162 3.09 11.20 -1.29
N TYR A 163 2.07 11.78 -0.68
CA TYR A 163 1.82 11.76 0.76
C TYR A 163 0.55 10.96 1.00
N VAL A 164 0.57 10.07 1.99
CA VAL A 164 -0.53 9.16 2.28
C VAL A 164 -0.83 9.16 3.77
N GLU A 165 -2.11 9.27 4.12
CA GLU A 165 -2.60 9.19 5.49
C GLU A 165 -3.84 8.31 5.60
N VAL A 166 -4.16 7.89 6.82
CA VAL A 166 -5.44 7.28 7.14
C VAL A 166 -6.41 8.39 7.54
N ALA A 167 -7.52 8.49 6.84
CA ALA A 167 -8.58 9.45 7.11
C ALA A 167 -9.89 8.74 7.45
N GLY A 168 -10.75 9.44 8.16
CA GLY A 168 -12.10 9.01 8.47
C GLY A 168 -13.17 9.78 7.69
N GLY A 169 -14.37 9.26 7.69
CA GLY A 169 -15.57 9.94 7.22
C GLY A 169 -16.77 9.63 8.10
N ASN A 170 -17.78 10.49 8.07
CA ASN A 170 -19.03 10.31 8.81
C ASN A 170 -20.21 10.17 7.90
N TYR A 171 -21.11 9.28 8.27
CA TYR A 171 -22.42 9.15 7.67
C TYR A 171 -23.53 9.43 8.70
N ASN A 172 -24.55 10.16 8.29
CA ASN A 172 -25.78 10.55 9.00
C ASN A 172 -25.61 11.53 10.17
N THR A 173 -24.77 11.31 11.12
CA THR A 173 -24.66 12.19 12.30
C THR A 173 -23.21 12.33 12.75
N GLY A 174 -22.83 13.50 13.25
CA GLY A 174 -21.53 13.73 13.84
C GLY A 174 -21.32 13.01 15.18
N GLY A 175 -20.11 13.05 15.70
CA GLY A 175 -19.75 12.49 17.00
C GLY A 175 -19.18 11.08 16.96
N ASN A 176 -18.87 10.52 15.79
CA ASN A 176 -18.04 9.32 15.70
C ASN A 176 -16.65 9.63 16.24
N ARG A 177 -16.06 8.66 16.90
CA ARG A 177 -14.73 8.77 17.49
C ARG A 177 -13.80 7.81 16.80
N PHE A 178 -12.60 8.27 16.54
CA PHE A 178 -11.51 7.50 15.94
C PHE A 178 -10.34 7.45 16.91
N ASN A 179 -9.50 6.43 16.81
CA ASN A 179 -8.35 6.19 17.69
C ASN A 179 -8.77 6.05 19.16
N VAL A 180 -9.86 5.34 19.42
CA VAL A 180 -10.40 5.15 20.76
C VAL A 180 -9.87 3.90 21.42
N ASP A 181 -9.80 3.95 22.75
CA ASP A 181 -9.57 2.77 23.57
C ASP A 181 -10.79 1.83 23.53
N ILE A 182 -10.57 0.56 23.23
CA ILE A 182 -11.61 -0.47 23.19
C ILE A 182 -11.73 -1.23 24.52
N THR A 183 -10.92 -0.95 25.50
CA THR A 183 -11.04 -1.55 26.83
C THR A 183 -11.84 -0.63 27.76
N SER A 184 -13.10 -0.90 27.91
CA SER A 184 -14.10 -0.07 28.59
C SER A 184 -13.87 0.21 30.09
N SER A 185 -12.73 -0.11 30.65
CA SER A 185 -12.47 -0.03 32.10
C SER A 185 -11.25 0.79 32.51
N GLN A 186 -10.48 1.31 31.58
CA GLN A 186 -9.27 2.09 31.90
C GLN A 186 -9.28 3.39 31.09
N SER A 187 -9.53 4.50 31.74
CA SER A 187 -9.37 5.81 31.15
C SER A 187 -7.88 6.05 30.84
N GLY A 188 -7.50 6.02 29.59
CA GLY A 188 -6.18 6.47 29.15
C GLY A 188 -5.43 5.60 28.12
N ASP A 189 -5.85 4.39 27.85
CA ASP A 189 -5.19 3.56 26.85
C ASP A 189 -5.84 3.75 25.46
N TYR A 190 -5.43 4.78 24.76
CA TYR A 190 -5.81 4.97 23.36
C TYR A 190 -5.13 3.92 22.48
N ARG A 191 -5.90 3.27 21.60
CA ARG A 191 -5.28 2.42 20.60
C ARG A 191 -4.65 3.28 19.52
N GLU A 192 -3.42 2.92 19.20
CA GLU A 192 -2.66 3.60 18.18
C GLU A 192 -3.32 3.37 16.82
N GLN A 193 -3.58 4.46 16.09
CA GLN A 193 -3.66 4.39 14.65
C GLN A 193 -2.24 4.16 14.14
N ASN A 194 -2.06 3.24 13.24
CA ASN A 194 -0.80 3.07 12.55
C ASN A 194 -1.00 3.00 11.05
N LEU A 195 -0.03 3.50 10.33
CA LEU A 195 0.14 3.30 8.90
C LEU A 195 1.59 2.91 8.65
N ASN A 196 1.78 1.78 8.01
CA ASN A 196 3.07 1.29 7.57
C ASN A 196 3.10 1.26 6.05
N MET A 197 4.23 1.60 5.47
CA MET A 197 4.47 1.58 4.04
C MET A 197 5.76 0.85 3.73
N ILE A 198 5.73 0.02 2.68
CA ILE A 198 6.93 -0.58 2.09
C ILE A 198 6.92 -0.27 0.59
N HIS A 199 7.98 0.36 0.13
CA HIS A 199 8.21 0.65 -1.28
C HIS A 199 9.10 -0.45 -1.88
N PHE A 200 8.53 -1.25 -2.78
CA PHE A 200 9.22 -2.25 -3.57
C PHE A 200 9.61 -1.66 -4.92
N LYS A 201 10.90 -1.64 -5.18
CA LYS A 201 11.46 -1.23 -6.47
C LYS A 201 11.55 -2.44 -7.39
N ALA A 202 11.06 -2.29 -8.61
CA ALA A 202 11.15 -3.28 -9.69
C ALA A 202 12.43 -3.11 -10.53
#